data_33f35e189126d85dce68936a4be3765d
#
_entry.id   33f35e189126d85dce68936a4be3765d
#
_cell.length_a   1.000
_cell.length_b   1.000
_cell.length_c   1.000
_cell.angle_alpha   90.00
_cell.angle_beta   90.00
_cell.angle_gamma   90.00
#
_symmetry.space_group_name_H-M   'P 1'
#
loop_
_entity.id
_entity.type
_entity.pdbx_description
1 polymer ?
#
loop_
_entity_poly.entity_id
_entity_poly.type
_entity_poly.pdbx_seq_one_letter_code
_entity_poly.pdbx_strand_id
1 'polypeptide(L)'
;EIIGVVGIEFRADHQYQVYQNLRRVLPVFILLFSLMASLVSRYLFRRISNPFYKDMSNMDYLTRLKNRNAYQLDVKNRIAAKKEKDTGFILIDLNSLKHINDTMGHETGDRYITCISQAYLNMGPEDGIMYRIGGDEFVVVMPGASEEKIGSFVSRLESEFEKMVFMPGLTFAWGAAIYDADTDNDLFSTCRRADKNMYMKKQKFYE
;
A
#
# COMPACT_ATOMS: atom_id res chain seq x y z
N GLU A 1 33.27 -0.55 74.20
CA GLU A 1 34.01 0.11 73.08
C GLU A 1 34.47 -0.93 72.04
N ILE A 2 34.98 -2.14 72.43
CA ILE A 2 35.46 -3.18 71.53
C ILE A 2 34.32 -3.76 70.63
N ILE A 3 33.13 -3.90 71.18
CA ILE A 3 31.98 -4.46 70.42
C ILE A 3 31.52 -3.50 69.29
N GLY A 4 31.62 -2.20 69.49
CA GLY A 4 31.26 -1.20 68.49
C GLY A 4 32.22 -1.18 67.29
N VAL A 5 33.55 -1.33 67.56
CA VAL A 5 34.59 -1.35 66.52
C VAL A 5 34.45 -2.61 65.63
N VAL A 6 34.24 -3.79 66.24
CA VAL A 6 34.06 -5.05 65.49
C VAL A 6 32.80 -5.03 64.65
N GLY A 7 31.72 -4.42 65.11
CA GLY A 7 30.50 -4.27 64.33
C GLY A 7 30.61 -3.33 63.10
N ILE A 8 31.46 -2.33 63.16
CA ILE A 8 31.74 -1.43 62.03
C ILE A 8 32.62 -2.16 61.00
N GLU A 9 33.66 -2.83 61.40
CA GLU A 9 34.54 -3.60 60.52
C GLU A 9 33.76 -4.71 59.79
N PHE A 10 32.92 -5.48 60.48
CA PHE A 10 32.09 -6.53 59.87
C PHE A 10 31.08 -5.95 58.81
N ARG A 11 30.54 -4.76 59.03
CA ARG A 11 29.70 -4.09 58.02
C ARG A 11 30.49 -3.63 56.82
N ALA A 12 31.68 -3.09 57.02
CA ALA A 12 32.57 -2.63 55.97
C ALA A 12 32.97 -3.81 55.04
N ASP A 13 33.36 -4.93 55.63
CA ASP A 13 33.74 -6.14 54.88
C ASP A 13 32.56 -6.71 54.09
N HIS A 14 31.38 -6.70 54.67
CA HIS A 14 30.17 -7.18 53.97
C HIS A 14 29.83 -6.27 52.77
N GLN A 15 29.88 -4.94 52.94
CA GLN A 15 29.65 -4.01 51.85
C GLN A 15 30.71 -4.15 50.77
N TYR A 16 31.95 -4.32 51.12
CA TYR A 16 33.04 -4.53 50.16
C TYR A 16 32.87 -5.82 49.36
N GLN A 17 32.48 -6.92 49.99
CA GLN A 17 32.18 -8.20 49.28
C GLN A 17 30.97 -8.05 48.32
N VAL A 18 29.91 -7.37 48.72
CA VAL A 18 28.77 -7.08 47.86
C VAL A 18 29.21 -6.27 46.65
N TYR A 19 30.04 -5.23 46.84
CA TYR A 19 30.56 -4.41 45.77
C TYR A 19 31.43 -5.19 44.78
N GLN A 20 32.33 -6.03 45.29
CA GLN A 20 33.17 -6.89 44.45
C GLN A 20 32.34 -7.93 43.66
N ASN A 21 31.31 -8.52 44.24
CA ASN A 21 30.39 -9.41 43.54
C ASN A 21 29.61 -8.68 42.48
N LEU A 22 29.10 -7.49 42.78
CA LEU A 22 28.38 -6.64 41.81
C LEU A 22 29.28 -6.27 40.63
N ARG A 23 30.53 -5.90 40.90
CA ARG A 23 31.50 -5.56 39.85
C ARG A 23 31.81 -6.71 38.91
N ARG A 24 31.75 -7.98 39.40
CA ARG A 24 31.96 -9.19 38.58
C ARG A 24 30.71 -9.57 37.80
N VAL A 25 29.54 -9.42 38.39
CA VAL A 25 28.27 -9.92 37.84
C VAL A 25 27.64 -8.90 36.87
N LEU A 26 27.76 -7.62 37.13
CA LEU A 26 27.17 -6.55 36.32
C LEU A 26 27.59 -6.59 34.84
N PRO A 27 28.88 -6.79 34.49
CA PRO A 27 29.31 -6.89 33.09
C PRO A 27 28.67 -8.08 32.35
N VAL A 28 28.50 -9.21 33.07
CA VAL A 28 27.86 -10.40 32.50
C VAL A 28 26.39 -10.13 32.19
N PHE A 29 25.65 -9.46 33.09
CA PHE A 29 24.28 -9.08 32.85
C PHE A 29 24.14 -8.08 31.67
N ILE A 30 25.05 -7.10 31.58
CA ILE A 30 25.07 -6.14 30.45
C ILE A 30 25.30 -6.89 29.13
N LEU A 31 26.24 -7.85 29.12
CA LEU A 31 26.53 -8.64 27.92
C LEU A 31 25.32 -9.47 27.49
N LEU A 32 24.69 -10.19 28.44
CA LEU A 32 23.50 -11.00 28.18
C LEU A 32 22.33 -10.17 27.69
N PHE A 33 22.11 -8.99 28.31
CA PHE A 33 21.05 -8.07 27.88
C PHE A 33 21.32 -7.52 26.48
N SER A 34 22.56 -7.14 26.16
CA SER A 34 22.97 -6.67 24.85
C SER A 34 22.79 -7.75 23.78
N LEU A 35 23.17 -8.99 24.10
CA LEU A 35 22.96 -10.13 23.20
C LEU A 35 21.47 -10.38 22.94
N MET A 36 20.65 -10.37 23.99
CA MET A 36 19.22 -10.53 23.88
C MET A 36 18.59 -9.40 23.06
N ALA A 37 18.96 -8.15 23.30
CA ALA A 37 18.48 -6.99 22.53
C ALA A 37 18.87 -7.09 21.04
N SER A 38 20.08 -7.57 20.74
CA SER A 38 20.53 -7.82 19.37
C SER A 38 19.71 -8.92 18.70
N LEU A 39 19.44 -10.03 19.38
CA LEU A 39 18.60 -11.12 18.86
C LEU A 39 17.17 -10.66 18.60
N VAL A 40 16.57 -9.91 19.52
CA VAL A 40 15.23 -9.33 19.36
C VAL A 40 15.19 -8.35 18.18
N SER A 41 16.20 -7.48 18.08
CA SER A 41 16.33 -6.54 16.96
C SER A 41 16.42 -7.26 15.61
N ARG A 42 17.26 -8.32 15.52
CA ARG A 42 17.38 -9.14 14.31
C ARG A 42 16.08 -9.88 13.97
N TYR A 43 15.38 -10.38 14.98
CA TYR A 43 14.09 -11.04 14.80
C TYR A 43 13.04 -10.06 14.27
N LEU A 44 12.91 -8.88 14.89
CA LEU A 44 11.99 -7.84 14.45
C LEU A 44 12.34 -7.34 13.04
N PHE A 45 13.62 -7.11 12.75
CA PHE A 45 14.06 -6.70 11.42
C PHE A 45 13.71 -7.75 10.35
N ARG A 46 13.95 -9.04 10.62
CA ARG A 46 13.57 -10.13 9.70
C ARG A 46 12.06 -10.19 9.51
N ARG A 47 11.28 -9.94 10.56
CA ARG A 47 9.82 -9.96 10.50
C ARG A 47 9.29 -8.80 9.65
N ILE A 48 9.80 -7.59 9.84
CA ILE A 48 9.42 -6.39 9.07
C ILE A 48 9.87 -6.50 7.61
N SER A 49 11.03 -7.11 7.36
CA SER A 49 11.58 -7.32 6.01
C SER A 49 11.04 -8.58 5.32
N ASN A 50 10.15 -9.33 5.97
CA ASN A 50 9.59 -10.55 5.39
C ASN A 50 8.69 -10.19 4.19
N PRO A 51 8.89 -10.80 3.00
CA PRO A 51 8.07 -10.60 1.81
C PRO A 51 6.56 -10.74 2.10
N PHE A 52 6.18 -11.68 2.95
CA PHE A 52 4.78 -11.92 3.34
C PHE A 52 4.09 -10.69 3.96
N TYR A 53 4.79 -9.96 4.85
CA TYR A 53 4.25 -8.69 5.41
C TYR A 53 4.24 -7.56 4.39
N LYS A 54 5.19 -7.57 3.43
CA LYS A 54 5.21 -6.64 2.32
C LYS A 54 4.01 -6.85 1.39
N ASP A 55 3.69 -8.11 1.10
CA ASP A 55 2.55 -8.47 0.25
C ASP A 55 1.21 -8.09 0.92
N MET A 56 1.04 -8.37 2.22
CA MET A 56 -0.14 -7.92 2.98
C MET A 56 -0.26 -6.38 3.05
N SER A 57 0.88 -5.65 3.12
CA SER A 57 0.92 -4.18 3.12
C SER A 57 0.64 -3.57 1.74
N ASN A 58 0.69 -4.36 0.66
CA ASN A 58 0.54 -3.92 -0.72
C ASN A 58 -0.81 -4.27 -1.35
N MET A 59 -1.69 -4.94 -0.60
CA MET A 59 -3.02 -5.31 -1.07
C MET A 59 -4.12 -4.48 -0.37
N ASP A 60 -5.19 -4.20 -1.09
CA ASP A 60 -6.42 -3.65 -0.55
C ASP A 60 -7.30 -4.77 0.01
N TYR A 61 -7.73 -4.66 1.27
CA TYR A 61 -8.44 -5.72 1.98
C TYR A 61 -9.83 -5.99 1.41
N LEU A 62 -10.51 -4.95 0.88
CA LEU A 62 -11.86 -5.06 0.35
C LEU A 62 -11.87 -5.65 -1.06
N THR A 63 -11.02 -5.14 -1.93
CA THR A 63 -11.02 -5.46 -3.37
C THR A 63 -10.05 -6.57 -3.76
N ARG A 64 -9.09 -6.89 -2.89
CA ARG A 64 -7.98 -7.81 -3.21
C ARG A 64 -7.10 -7.36 -4.37
N LEU A 65 -7.24 -6.12 -4.81
CA LEU A 65 -6.32 -5.48 -5.73
C LEU A 65 -5.08 -4.98 -5.01
N LYS A 66 -4.04 -4.64 -5.76
CA LYS A 66 -2.91 -3.89 -5.20
C LYS A 66 -3.39 -2.52 -4.73
N ASN A 67 -2.83 -2.03 -3.63
CA ASN A 67 -3.21 -0.75 -3.03
C ASN A 67 -2.32 0.41 -3.50
N ARG A 68 -2.56 1.61 -2.96
CA ARG A 68 -1.82 2.84 -3.25
C ARG A 68 -0.31 2.71 -3.00
N ASN A 69 0.11 1.98 -1.96
CA ASN A 69 1.53 1.79 -1.66
C ASN A 69 2.21 0.97 -2.76
N ALA A 70 1.56 -0.12 -3.19
CA ALA A 70 2.04 -0.94 -4.30
C ALA A 70 2.13 -0.15 -5.60
N TYR A 71 1.10 0.65 -5.91
CA TYR A 71 1.11 1.55 -7.07
C TYR A 71 2.32 2.49 -7.08
N GLN A 72 2.56 3.20 -5.97
CA GLN A 72 3.68 4.13 -5.89
C GLN A 72 5.04 3.43 -6.03
N LEU A 73 5.19 2.25 -5.45
CA LEU A 73 6.41 1.46 -5.55
C LEU A 73 6.64 0.96 -6.97
N ASP A 74 5.61 0.41 -7.61
CA ASP A 74 5.72 -0.16 -8.96
C ASP A 74 6.02 0.94 -10.00
N VAL A 75 5.40 2.13 -9.89
CA VAL A 75 5.70 3.27 -10.76
C VAL A 75 7.12 3.79 -10.54
N LYS A 76 7.58 3.95 -9.28
CA LYS A 76 8.96 4.35 -8.98
C LYS A 76 9.99 3.35 -9.53
N ASN A 77 9.73 2.06 -9.39
CA ASN A 77 10.60 1.01 -9.91
C ASN A 77 10.66 1.05 -11.45
N ARG A 78 9.55 1.37 -12.12
CA ARG A 78 9.50 1.50 -13.58
C ARG A 78 10.31 2.70 -14.06
N ILE A 79 10.21 3.85 -13.38
CA ILE A 79 11.04 5.05 -13.66
C ILE A 79 12.52 4.72 -13.43
N ALA A 80 12.87 4.12 -12.29
CA ALA A 80 14.26 3.75 -11.99
C ALA A 80 14.85 2.75 -13.01
N ALA A 81 14.02 1.89 -13.59
CA ALA A 81 14.40 0.95 -14.64
C ALA A 81 14.38 1.55 -16.06
N LYS A 82 14.06 2.85 -16.22
CA LYS A 82 13.91 3.55 -17.52
C LYS A 82 12.92 2.83 -18.46
N LYS A 83 11.76 2.43 -17.90
CA LYS A 83 10.68 1.71 -18.61
C LYS A 83 9.41 2.57 -18.72
N GLU A 84 9.57 3.88 -18.91
CA GLU A 84 8.47 4.82 -19.07
C GLU A 84 7.80 4.71 -20.42
N LYS A 85 8.61 4.52 -21.46
CA LYS A 85 8.14 4.45 -22.85
C LYS A 85 6.98 3.46 -22.98
N ASP A 86 5.97 3.86 -23.72
CA ASP A 86 4.75 3.08 -23.99
C ASP A 86 4.02 2.62 -22.69
N THR A 87 4.23 3.34 -21.57
CA THR A 87 3.47 3.11 -20.35
C THR A 87 2.22 3.98 -20.34
N GLY A 88 1.05 3.35 -20.28
CA GLY A 88 -0.24 4.02 -20.16
C GLY A 88 -0.80 3.95 -18.75
N PHE A 89 -1.64 4.93 -18.43
CA PHE A 89 -2.45 4.99 -17.22
C PHE A 89 -3.91 5.12 -17.61
N ILE A 90 -4.77 4.38 -16.91
CA ILE A 90 -6.22 4.56 -16.96
C ILE A 90 -6.66 4.82 -15.53
N LEU A 91 -7.17 6.03 -15.27
CA LEU A 91 -7.83 6.36 -14.01
C LEU A 91 -9.30 6.08 -14.12
N ILE A 92 -9.86 5.54 -13.04
CA ILE A 92 -11.26 5.11 -12.94
C ILE A 92 -11.81 5.61 -11.61
N ASP A 93 -13.02 6.14 -11.64
CA ASP A 93 -13.74 6.66 -10.48
C ASP A 93 -15.19 6.21 -10.51
N LEU A 94 -15.69 5.63 -9.41
CA LEU A 94 -17.07 5.16 -9.32
C LEU A 94 -18.03 6.33 -9.15
N ASN A 95 -19.01 6.44 -10.05
CA ASN A 95 -19.97 7.53 -10.01
C ASN A 95 -20.94 7.39 -8.83
N SER A 96 -21.21 8.50 -8.15
CA SER A 96 -22.22 8.60 -7.08
C SER A 96 -22.02 7.68 -5.87
N LEU A 97 -20.80 7.14 -5.62
CA LEU A 97 -20.55 6.26 -4.46
C LEU A 97 -20.96 6.93 -3.13
N LYS A 98 -20.67 8.22 -2.96
CA LYS A 98 -21.08 8.95 -1.75
C LYS A 98 -22.61 8.95 -1.58
N HIS A 99 -23.36 9.22 -2.64
CA HIS A 99 -24.82 9.18 -2.58
C HIS A 99 -25.36 7.80 -2.22
N ILE A 100 -24.75 6.74 -2.74
CA ILE A 100 -25.11 5.36 -2.41
C ILE A 100 -24.83 5.08 -0.93
N ASN A 101 -23.67 5.48 -0.41
CA ASN A 101 -23.34 5.33 1.00
C ASN A 101 -24.34 6.09 1.91
N ASP A 102 -24.67 7.31 1.55
CA ASP A 102 -25.55 8.17 2.34
C ASP A 102 -27.01 7.67 2.34
N THR A 103 -27.47 7.03 1.25
CA THR A 103 -28.87 6.58 1.09
C THR A 103 -29.07 5.10 1.42
N MET A 104 -28.09 4.24 1.14
CA MET A 104 -28.22 2.78 1.22
C MET A 104 -27.21 2.14 2.19
N GLY A 105 -26.34 2.93 2.81
CA GLY A 105 -25.35 2.49 3.78
C GLY A 105 -24.03 2.02 3.16
N HIS A 106 -22.98 2.00 3.99
CA HIS A 106 -21.62 1.66 3.56
C HIS A 106 -21.46 0.23 3.04
N GLU A 107 -22.26 -0.72 3.52
CA GLU A 107 -22.22 -2.10 3.02
C GLU A 107 -22.60 -2.17 1.52
N THR A 108 -23.59 -1.37 1.10
CA THR A 108 -23.97 -1.26 -0.31
C THR A 108 -22.88 -0.59 -1.14
N GLY A 109 -22.23 0.44 -0.59
CA GLY A 109 -21.07 1.08 -1.24
C GLY A 109 -19.88 0.14 -1.37
N ASP A 110 -19.57 -0.64 -0.34
CA ASP A 110 -18.52 -1.66 -0.39
C ASP A 110 -18.81 -2.72 -1.45
N ARG A 111 -20.05 -3.14 -1.58
CA ARG A 111 -20.48 -4.02 -2.64
C ARG A 111 -20.30 -3.41 -4.02
N TYR A 112 -20.58 -2.12 -4.19
CA TYR A 112 -20.34 -1.39 -5.43
C TYR A 112 -18.84 -1.33 -5.79
N ILE A 113 -17.98 -1.02 -4.80
CA ILE A 113 -16.53 -1.03 -4.95
C ILE A 113 -16.03 -2.41 -5.38
N THR A 114 -16.60 -3.48 -4.83
CA THR A 114 -16.20 -4.85 -5.20
C THR A 114 -16.65 -5.23 -6.61
N CYS A 115 -17.72 -4.66 -7.18
CA CYS A 115 -18.14 -4.92 -8.56
C CYS A 115 -17.02 -4.61 -9.56
N ILE A 116 -16.39 -3.43 -9.48
CA ILE A 116 -15.33 -3.05 -10.44
C ILE A 116 -14.07 -3.92 -10.28
N SER A 117 -13.72 -4.30 -9.05
CA SER A 117 -12.57 -5.18 -8.82
C SER A 117 -12.83 -6.60 -9.32
N GLN A 118 -14.02 -7.14 -9.12
CA GLN A 118 -14.41 -8.46 -9.66
C GLN A 118 -14.45 -8.45 -11.19
N ALA A 119 -15.00 -7.40 -11.81
CA ALA A 119 -14.98 -7.21 -13.24
C ALA A 119 -13.55 -7.29 -13.80
N TYR A 120 -12.61 -6.55 -13.19
CA TYR A 120 -11.21 -6.60 -13.58
C TYR A 120 -10.60 -8.00 -13.39
N LEU A 121 -10.82 -8.64 -12.24
CA LEU A 121 -10.27 -9.97 -11.96
C LEU A 121 -10.79 -11.04 -12.94
N ASN A 122 -12.05 -10.92 -13.40
CA ASN A 122 -12.63 -11.82 -14.38
C ASN A 122 -12.03 -11.66 -15.79
N MET A 123 -11.54 -10.45 -16.11
CA MET A 123 -10.85 -10.21 -17.40
C MET A 123 -9.51 -10.96 -17.51
N GLY A 124 -8.88 -11.27 -16.37
CA GLY A 124 -7.51 -11.77 -16.32
C GLY A 124 -6.45 -10.64 -16.44
N PRO A 125 -5.19 -10.91 -16.04
CA PRO A 125 -4.15 -9.89 -15.86
C PRO A 125 -3.39 -9.50 -17.15
N GLU A 126 -3.89 -9.77 -18.34
CA GLU A 126 -3.10 -9.75 -19.58
C GLU A 126 -2.62 -8.35 -20.00
N ASP A 127 -3.39 -7.27 -19.73
CA ASP A 127 -3.15 -5.97 -20.36
C ASP A 127 -2.74 -4.85 -19.41
N GLY A 128 -2.66 -5.08 -18.11
CA GLY A 128 -2.31 -4.05 -17.13
C GLY A 128 -2.59 -4.45 -15.70
N ILE A 129 -2.00 -3.73 -14.75
CA ILE A 129 -2.20 -3.99 -13.33
C ILE A 129 -3.10 -2.91 -12.76
N MET A 130 -4.23 -3.31 -12.18
CA MET A 130 -5.17 -2.41 -11.50
C MET A 130 -4.84 -2.29 -10.02
N TYR A 131 -4.91 -1.06 -9.53
CA TYR A 131 -4.67 -0.68 -8.14
C TYR A 131 -5.86 0.11 -7.62
N ARG A 132 -6.20 -0.07 -6.35
CA ARG A 132 -7.11 0.85 -5.64
C ARG A 132 -6.28 1.91 -4.93
N ILE A 133 -6.45 3.17 -5.30
CA ILE A 133 -5.66 4.29 -4.79
C ILE A 133 -6.44 5.24 -3.87
N GLY A 134 -7.75 5.13 -3.84
CA GLY A 134 -8.67 5.92 -3.01
C GLY A 134 -9.90 5.12 -2.62
N GLY A 135 -10.90 5.79 -2.07
CA GLY A 135 -12.17 5.16 -1.69
C GLY A 135 -12.89 4.57 -2.91
N ASP A 136 -13.10 5.39 -3.92
CA ASP A 136 -13.77 5.14 -5.21
C ASP A 136 -12.81 5.20 -6.41
N GLU A 137 -11.53 5.47 -6.16
CA GLU A 137 -10.52 5.72 -7.18
C GLU A 137 -9.65 4.48 -7.44
N PHE A 138 -9.51 4.16 -8.72
CA PHE A 138 -8.65 3.08 -9.19
C PHE A 138 -7.71 3.59 -10.29
N VAL A 139 -6.57 2.95 -10.44
CA VAL A 139 -5.63 3.22 -11.53
C VAL A 139 -5.16 1.92 -12.14
N VAL A 140 -5.13 1.86 -13.46
CA VAL A 140 -4.50 0.77 -14.21
C VAL A 140 -3.18 1.30 -14.77
N VAL A 141 -2.10 0.56 -14.52
CA VAL A 141 -0.79 0.79 -15.15
C VAL A 141 -0.61 -0.25 -16.24
N MET A 142 -0.53 0.21 -17.49
CA MET A 142 -0.47 -0.64 -18.68
C MET A 142 0.87 -0.48 -19.40
N PRO A 143 1.79 -1.47 -19.30
CA PRO A 143 3.00 -1.50 -20.11
C PRO A 143 2.69 -1.79 -21.58
N GLY A 144 3.40 -1.14 -22.50
CA GLY A 144 3.18 -1.29 -23.94
C GLY A 144 1.78 -0.83 -24.36
N ALA A 145 1.29 0.24 -23.74
CA ALA A 145 -0.01 0.83 -24.02
C ALA A 145 -0.05 1.43 -25.45
N SER A 146 -1.21 1.30 -26.06
CA SER A 146 -1.63 2.06 -27.23
C SER A 146 -3.09 2.50 -27.04
N GLU A 147 -3.57 3.46 -27.81
CA GLU A 147 -4.96 3.88 -27.73
C GLU A 147 -5.92 2.72 -27.97
N GLU A 148 -5.59 1.83 -28.92
CA GLU A 148 -6.38 0.63 -29.21
C GLU A 148 -6.44 -0.33 -28.02
N LYS A 149 -5.31 -0.62 -27.37
CA LYS A 149 -5.27 -1.47 -26.17
C LYS A 149 -6.04 -0.88 -25.01
N ILE A 150 -5.90 0.44 -24.78
CA ILE A 150 -6.67 1.15 -23.76
C ILE A 150 -8.16 1.04 -24.06
N GLY A 151 -8.58 1.32 -25.28
CA GLY A 151 -9.98 1.22 -25.70
C GLY A 151 -10.55 -0.20 -25.53
N SER A 152 -9.79 -1.22 -25.96
CA SER A 152 -10.17 -2.63 -25.79
C SER A 152 -10.28 -3.02 -24.32
N PHE A 153 -9.31 -2.62 -23.48
CA PHE A 153 -9.33 -2.87 -22.05
C PHE A 153 -10.57 -2.27 -21.38
N VAL A 154 -10.84 -1.00 -21.66
CA VAL A 154 -12.00 -0.31 -21.06
C VAL A 154 -13.32 -0.93 -21.52
N SER A 155 -13.48 -1.23 -22.79
CA SER A 155 -14.71 -1.87 -23.30
C SER A 155 -14.95 -3.25 -22.67
N ARG A 156 -13.89 -4.03 -22.45
CA ARG A 156 -13.97 -5.31 -21.73
C ARG A 156 -14.35 -5.10 -20.27
N LEU A 157 -13.72 -4.12 -19.60
CA LEU A 157 -14.02 -3.79 -18.21
C LEU A 157 -15.49 -3.34 -18.04
N GLU A 158 -15.98 -2.48 -18.92
CA GLU A 158 -17.39 -2.05 -18.94
C GLU A 158 -18.32 -3.25 -19.11
N SER A 159 -18.05 -4.14 -20.06
CA SER A 159 -18.85 -5.34 -20.28
C SER A 159 -18.86 -6.30 -19.08
N GLU A 160 -17.71 -6.52 -18.42
CA GLU A 160 -17.65 -7.36 -17.22
C GLU A 160 -18.30 -6.67 -16.02
N PHE A 161 -18.14 -5.35 -15.90
CA PHE A 161 -18.77 -4.58 -14.85
C PHE A 161 -20.30 -4.62 -14.94
N GLU A 162 -20.88 -4.48 -16.13
CA GLU A 162 -22.32 -4.60 -16.35
C GLU A 162 -22.91 -5.93 -15.87
N LYS A 163 -22.14 -7.01 -15.95
CA LYS A 163 -22.54 -8.33 -15.43
C LYS A 163 -22.52 -8.41 -13.90
N MET A 164 -21.70 -7.54 -13.24
CA MET A 164 -21.50 -7.54 -11.79
C MET A 164 -22.42 -6.57 -11.07
N VAL A 165 -22.95 -5.55 -11.76
CA VAL A 165 -23.83 -4.56 -11.12
C VAL A 165 -25.12 -5.19 -10.64
N PHE A 166 -25.51 -4.84 -9.41
CA PHE A 166 -26.65 -5.42 -8.70
C PHE A 166 -27.88 -4.50 -8.68
N MET A 167 -27.74 -3.29 -9.24
CA MET A 167 -28.81 -2.30 -9.37
C MET A 167 -28.55 -1.38 -10.56
N PRO A 168 -29.60 -0.82 -11.21
CA PRO A 168 -29.45 0.13 -12.30
C PRO A 168 -28.72 1.43 -11.84
N GLY A 169 -28.01 2.07 -12.77
CA GLY A 169 -27.38 3.38 -12.54
C GLY A 169 -25.98 3.32 -11.92
N LEU A 170 -25.46 2.15 -11.56
CA LEU A 170 -24.06 2.01 -11.17
C LEU A 170 -23.18 2.13 -12.41
N THR A 171 -22.30 3.11 -12.42
CA THR A 171 -21.39 3.41 -13.54
C THR A 171 -20.06 3.94 -13.03
N PHE A 172 -19.04 3.97 -13.86
CA PHE A 172 -17.78 4.62 -13.55
C PHE A 172 -17.35 5.58 -14.64
N ALA A 173 -16.64 6.63 -14.25
CA ALA A 173 -15.93 7.51 -15.16
C ALA A 173 -14.49 7.02 -15.34
N TRP A 174 -13.91 7.26 -16.51
CA TRP A 174 -12.51 6.94 -16.75
C TRP A 174 -11.83 7.95 -17.65
N GLY A 175 -10.51 8.05 -17.50
CA GLY A 175 -9.64 8.84 -18.37
C GLY A 175 -8.30 8.16 -18.50
N ALA A 176 -7.65 8.32 -19.65
CA ALA A 176 -6.39 7.66 -19.92
C ALA A 176 -5.36 8.64 -20.51
N ALA A 177 -4.08 8.28 -20.35
CA ALA A 177 -2.94 8.91 -21.02
C ALA A 177 -1.82 7.89 -21.18
N ILE A 178 -1.07 8.02 -22.27
CA ILE A 178 0.15 7.24 -22.54
C ILE A 178 1.33 8.19 -22.32
N TYR A 179 2.44 7.69 -21.75
CA TYR A 179 3.64 8.48 -21.54
C TYR A 179 4.16 9.06 -22.85
N ASP A 180 4.42 10.34 -22.81
CA ASP A 180 4.95 11.12 -23.92
C ASP A 180 6.11 11.98 -23.39
N ALA A 181 7.32 11.70 -23.88
CA ALA A 181 8.55 12.36 -23.44
C ALA A 181 8.58 13.87 -23.73
N ASP A 182 7.78 14.34 -24.68
CA ASP A 182 7.72 15.78 -25.02
C ASP A 182 6.84 16.57 -24.06
N THR A 183 5.87 15.90 -23.40
CA THR A 183 4.88 16.53 -22.52
C THR A 183 4.98 16.11 -21.07
N ASP A 184 5.51 14.94 -20.79
CA ASP A 184 5.58 14.35 -19.46
C ASP A 184 7.00 14.39 -18.88
N ASN A 185 7.16 14.94 -17.67
CA ASN A 185 8.43 14.91 -16.95
C ASN A 185 8.75 13.52 -16.37
N ASP A 186 7.72 12.76 -16.05
CA ASP A 186 7.80 11.41 -15.47
C ASP A 186 6.43 10.70 -15.59
N LEU A 187 6.37 9.43 -15.17
CA LEU A 187 5.13 8.65 -15.17
C LEU A 187 4.03 9.23 -14.24
N PHE A 188 4.39 10.01 -13.22
CA PHE A 188 3.39 10.67 -12.38
C PHE A 188 2.72 11.84 -13.10
N SER A 189 3.44 12.54 -14.00
CA SER A 189 2.83 13.56 -14.87
C SER A 189 1.88 12.96 -15.90
N THR A 190 2.21 11.79 -16.45
CA THR A 190 1.29 11.04 -17.32
C THR A 190 0.01 10.66 -16.54
N CYS A 191 0.15 10.17 -15.32
CA CYS A 191 -0.98 9.83 -14.46
C CYS A 191 -1.87 11.05 -14.20
N ARG A 192 -1.30 12.23 -13.91
CA ARG A 192 -2.05 13.48 -13.75
C ARG A 192 -2.79 13.89 -15.03
N ARG A 193 -2.22 13.61 -16.20
CA ARG A 193 -2.90 13.85 -17.50
C ARG A 193 -4.11 12.93 -17.68
N ALA A 194 -3.97 11.66 -17.30
CA ALA A 194 -5.09 10.71 -17.31
C ALA A 194 -6.20 11.15 -16.34
N ASP A 195 -5.84 11.63 -15.14
CA ASP A 195 -6.79 12.18 -14.16
C ASP A 195 -7.57 13.37 -14.71
N LYS A 196 -6.88 14.33 -15.32
CA LYS A 196 -7.54 15.47 -15.98
C LYS A 196 -8.53 15.03 -17.06
N ASN A 197 -8.17 14.01 -17.84
CA ASN A 197 -9.04 13.46 -18.89
C ASN A 197 -10.28 12.77 -18.28
N MET A 198 -10.12 12.06 -17.17
CA MET A 198 -11.23 11.46 -16.42
C MET A 198 -12.17 12.54 -15.86
N TYR A 199 -11.61 13.57 -15.23
CA TYR A 199 -12.39 14.65 -14.65
C TYR A 199 -13.25 15.39 -15.68
N MET A 200 -12.72 15.67 -16.88
CA MET A 200 -13.46 16.28 -17.97
C MET A 200 -14.65 15.41 -18.43
N LYS A 201 -14.50 14.09 -18.44
CA LYS A 201 -15.61 13.17 -18.77
C LYS A 201 -16.62 13.10 -17.62
N LYS A 202 -16.16 13.13 -16.38
CA LYS A 202 -17.02 13.10 -15.19
C LYS A 202 -17.92 14.34 -15.12
N GLN A 203 -17.41 15.53 -15.45
CA GLN A 203 -18.22 16.76 -15.52
C GLN A 203 -19.38 16.63 -16.49
N LYS A 204 -19.16 16.07 -17.69
CA LYS A 204 -20.21 15.85 -18.69
C LYS A 204 -21.27 14.82 -18.26
N PHE A 205 -20.99 14.00 -17.29
CA PHE A 205 -21.95 13.04 -16.74
C PHE A 205 -22.96 13.69 -15.78
N TYR A 206 -22.58 14.78 -15.12
CA TYR A 206 -23.43 15.52 -14.16
C TYR A 206 -24.14 16.74 -14.77
N GLU A 207 -23.87 17.10 -16.05
CA GLU A 207 -24.61 18.08 -16.84
C GLU A 207 -25.84 17.43 -17.52
#